data_08098464f52034764d765dd3d05b76c2
#
_entry.id   08098464f52034764d765dd3d05b76c2
#
_cell.length_a   1.000
_cell.length_b   1.000
_cell.length_c   1.000
_cell.angle_alpha   90.00
_cell.angle_beta   90.00
_cell.angle_gamma   90.00
#
_symmetry.space_group_name_H-M   'P 1'
#
loop_
_entity.id
_entity.type
_entity.pdbx_description
1 polymer ?
#
loop_
_entity_poly.entity_id
_entity_poly.type
_entity_poly.pdbx_seq_one_letter_code
_entity_poly.pdbx_strand_id
1 'polypeptide(L)'
;MSEKLVLIDGHSILNRAYHGLPDLTNSEGLHTNAVYGFLNIMFKILDEEKPDYLTVAFDVHAPTFRHRMFDAYKGTRKPMDEELRQQVPMIKEMLTAMGIKIVEKEGYEADDILGTLSVRAEKAGMDVAIISGDRDLLQLATDHVMVRIPKTKKTGTEIENYNTADVIEKYGVTPKEFIDVKALQGDTSDTVSYTH
;
A
#
# COMPACT_ATOMS: atom_id res chain seq x y z
N MET A 1 1.43 -20.89 17.64
CA MET A 1 1.79 -19.61 16.98
C MET A 1 0.61 -19.22 16.13
N SER A 2 0.20 -17.96 16.15
CA SER A 2 -0.84 -17.44 15.24
C SER A 2 -0.36 -17.52 13.80
N GLU A 3 -1.27 -17.81 12.86
CA GLU A 3 -0.97 -17.69 11.43
C GLU A 3 -0.74 -16.22 11.08
N LYS A 4 0.14 -15.96 10.11
CA LYS A 4 0.51 -14.61 9.69
C LYS A 4 0.10 -14.34 8.25
N LEU A 5 -0.62 -13.24 8.04
CA LEU A 5 -1.01 -12.72 6.73
C LEU A 5 -0.21 -11.44 6.40
N VAL A 6 0.43 -11.43 5.24
CA VAL A 6 1.00 -10.21 4.66
C VAL A 6 0.08 -9.68 3.56
N LEU A 7 -0.26 -8.40 3.66
CA LEU A 7 -1.08 -7.65 2.72
C LEU A 7 -0.24 -6.53 2.09
N ILE A 8 -0.08 -6.52 0.77
CA ILE A 8 0.72 -5.51 0.07
C ILE A 8 -0.20 -4.62 -0.76
N ASP A 9 -0.03 -3.31 -0.62
CA ASP A 9 -0.60 -2.30 -1.52
C ASP A 9 0.23 -2.26 -2.81
N GLY A 10 -0.30 -2.85 -3.88
CA GLY A 10 0.42 -3.05 -5.11
C GLY A 10 0.83 -1.75 -5.79
N HIS A 11 -0.10 -0.80 -5.95
CA HIS A 11 0.20 0.48 -6.60
C HIS A 11 1.10 1.37 -5.75
N SER A 12 0.89 1.43 -4.45
CA SER A 12 1.71 2.23 -3.54
C SER A 12 3.17 1.78 -3.56
N ILE A 13 3.41 0.46 -3.45
CA ILE A 13 4.78 -0.09 -3.47
C ILE A 13 5.41 0.03 -4.85
N LEU A 14 4.65 -0.20 -5.93
CA LEU A 14 5.16 -0.04 -7.30
C LEU A 14 5.55 1.40 -7.60
N ASN A 15 4.71 2.37 -7.23
CA ASN A 15 4.97 3.80 -7.38
C ASN A 15 6.22 4.24 -6.58
N ARG A 16 6.32 3.78 -5.33
CA ARG A 16 7.50 4.03 -4.50
C ARG A 16 8.77 3.48 -5.12
N ALA A 17 8.73 2.28 -5.66
CA ALA A 17 9.86 1.66 -6.32
C ALA A 17 10.27 2.44 -7.57
N TYR A 18 9.31 2.87 -8.38
CA TYR A 18 9.53 3.68 -9.58
C TYR A 18 10.28 4.97 -9.28
N HIS A 19 9.81 5.75 -8.30
CA HIS A 19 10.45 7.01 -7.92
C HIS A 19 11.68 6.85 -7.03
N GLY A 20 11.86 5.70 -6.41
CA GLY A 20 12.98 5.42 -5.49
C GLY A 20 14.23 4.88 -6.16
N LEU A 21 14.13 4.40 -7.39
CA LEU A 21 15.24 3.82 -8.15
C LEU A 21 15.50 4.64 -9.42
N PRO A 22 16.75 4.65 -9.90
CA PRO A 22 17.04 5.20 -11.22
C PRO A 22 16.28 4.39 -12.28
N ASP A 23 16.12 4.99 -13.44
CA ASP A 23 15.52 4.31 -14.58
C ASP A 23 16.37 3.07 -14.96
N LEU A 24 15.70 1.93 -15.07
CA LEU A 24 16.27 0.67 -15.52
C LEU A 24 15.44 0.15 -16.68
N THR A 25 16.11 -0.23 -17.76
CA THR A 25 15.49 -0.83 -18.94
C THR A 25 16.11 -2.20 -19.24
N ASN A 26 15.31 -3.10 -19.80
CA ASN A 26 15.80 -4.35 -20.33
C ASN A 26 16.43 -4.15 -21.72
N SER A 27 16.92 -5.23 -22.33
CA SER A 27 17.53 -5.20 -23.68
C SER A 27 16.57 -4.78 -24.80
N GLU A 28 15.26 -4.82 -24.56
CA GLU A 28 14.20 -4.42 -25.49
C GLU A 28 13.73 -3.00 -25.26
N GLY A 29 14.32 -2.28 -24.29
CA GLY A 29 13.97 -0.91 -23.94
C GLY A 29 12.76 -0.77 -23.03
N LEU A 30 12.23 -1.86 -22.46
CA LEU A 30 11.14 -1.80 -21.50
C LEU A 30 11.66 -1.35 -20.13
N HIS A 31 10.97 -0.40 -19.51
CA HIS A 31 11.26 0.07 -18.17
C HIS A 31 10.95 -1.03 -17.15
N THR A 32 11.84 -1.25 -16.19
CA THR A 32 11.76 -2.37 -15.22
C THR A 32 12.08 -1.96 -13.78
N ASN A 33 12.44 -0.70 -13.54
CA ASN A 33 12.85 -0.21 -12.22
C ASN A 33 11.76 -0.39 -11.15
N ALA A 34 10.49 -0.14 -11.49
CA ALA A 34 9.37 -0.29 -10.56
C ALA A 34 9.16 -1.78 -10.19
N VAL A 35 9.16 -2.67 -11.18
CA VAL A 35 9.05 -4.13 -10.96
C VAL A 35 10.20 -4.64 -10.12
N TYR A 36 11.44 -4.27 -10.46
CA TYR A 36 12.63 -4.67 -9.72
C TYR A 36 12.58 -4.22 -8.26
N GLY A 37 12.24 -2.95 -8.03
CA GLY A 37 12.15 -2.41 -6.68
C GLY A 37 10.99 -3.00 -5.88
N PHE A 38 9.84 -3.24 -6.52
CA PHE A 38 8.71 -3.93 -5.90
C PHE A 38 9.12 -5.32 -5.39
N LEU A 39 9.75 -6.12 -6.24
CA LEU A 39 10.19 -7.47 -5.88
C LEU A 39 11.22 -7.45 -4.76
N ASN A 40 12.16 -6.52 -4.76
CA ASN A 40 13.14 -6.37 -3.68
C ASN A 40 12.47 -6.06 -2.34
N ILE A 41 11.48 -5.16 -2.32
CA ILE A 41 10.71 -4.85 -1.12
C ILE A 41 9.93 -6.09 -0.67
N MET A 42 9.23 -6.75 -1.59
CA MET A 42 8.43 -7.94 -1.31
C MET A 42 9.29 -9.06 -0.73
N PHE A 43 10.43 -9.40 -1.35
CA PHE A 43 11.31 -10.46 -0.85
C PHE A 43 11.89 -10.13 0.52
N LYS A 44 12.25 -8.87 0.76
CA LYS A 44 12.69 -8.44 2.09
C LYS A 44 11.59 -8.67 3.13
N ILE A 45 10.33 -8.29 2.80
CA ILE A 45 9.18 -8.52 3.69
C ILE A 45 8.96 -10.02 3.94
N LEU A 46 9.03 -10.85 2.90
CA LEU A 46 8.86 -12.30 3.04
C LEU A 46 9.93 -12.92 3.94
N ASP A 47 11.17 -12.45 3.84
CA ASP A 47 12.28 -12.94 4.67
C ASP A 47 12.13 -12.52 6.13
N GLU A 48 11.68 -11.29 6.39
CA GLU A 48 11.47 -10.76 7.74
C GLU A 48 10.21 -11.33 8.40
N GLU A 49 9.09 -11.40 7.69
CA GLU A 49 7.78 -11.78 8.23
C GLU A 49 7.54 -13.29 8.21
N LYS A 50 8.09 -14.01 7.24
CA LYS A 50 7.86 -15.45 7.01
C LYS A 50 6.37 -15.82 7.10
N PRO A 51 5.52 -15.16 6.28
CA PRO A 51 4.08 -15.29 6.41
C PRO A 51 3.58 -16.64 5.93
N ASP A 52 2.45 -17.09 6.50
CA ASP A 52 1.71 -18.24 6.02
C ASP A 52 0.89 -17.89 4.77
N TYR A 53 0.45 -16.62 4.67
CA TYR A 53 -0.34 -16.11 3.54
C TYR A 53 0.17 -14.76 3.05
N LEU A 54 0.18 -14.58 1.74
CA LEU A 54 0.53 -13.34 1.06
C LEU A 54 -0.55 -12.95 0.06
N THR A 55 -0.97 -11.70 0.09
CA THR A 55 -1.93 -11.14 -0.85
C THR A 55 -1.48 -9.74 -1.27
N VAL A 56 -1.59 -9.45 -2.56
CA VAL A 56 -1.33 -8.11 -3.11
C VAL A 56 -2.65 -7.53 -3.62
N ALA A 57 -3.02 -6.36 -3.11
CA ALA A 57 -4.19 -5.62 -3.56
C ALA A 57 -3.80 -4.58 -4.62
N PHE A 58 -4.59 -4.46 -5.68
CA PHE A 58 -4.45 -3.41 -6.68
C PHE A 58 -5.77 -2.66 -6.87
N ASP A 59 -5.66 -1.37 -7.19
CA ASP A 59 -6.80 -0.60 -7.66
C ASP A 59 -7.19 -1.04 -9.06
N VAL A 60 -8.50 -1.04 -9.32
CA VAL A 60 -9.05 -1.18 -10.67
C VAL A 60 -9.17 0.22 -11.28
N HIS A 61 -8.84 0.35 -12.57
CA HIS A 61 -9.02 1.60 -13.29
C HIS A 61 -10.51 1.85 -13.60
N ALA A 62 -11.30 2.08 -12.54
CA ALA A 62 -12.73 2.34 -12.59
C ALA A 62 -13.14 3.31 -11.48
N PRO A 63 -14.21 4.09 -11.66
CA PRO A 63 -14.73 4.96 -10.60
C PRO A 63 -15.10 4.17 -9.35
N THR A 64 -14.63 4.66 -8.20
CA THR A 64 -14.99 4.09 -6.89
C THR A 64 -16.27 4.73 -6.33
N PHE A 65 -16.79 4.21 -5.22
CA PHE A 65 -17.92 4.83 -4.55
C PHE A 65 -17.62 6.28 -4.10
N ARG A 66 -16.33 6.62 -3.81
CA ARG A 66 -15.93 7.99 -3.44
C ARG A 66 -16.12 8.97 -4.59
N HIS A 67 -15.83 8.56 -5.83
CA HIS A 67 -16.11 9.40 -7.02
C HIS A 67 -17.60 9.65 -7.21
N ARG A 68 -18.47 8.70 -6.80
CA ARG A 68 -19.93 8.88 -6.88
C ARG A 68 -20.45 9.81 -5.77
N MET A 69 -19.74 9.90 -4.65
CA MET A 69 -20.09 10.78 -3.52
C MET A 69 -19.55 12.20 -3.70
N PHE A 70 -18.41 12.34 -4.38
CA PHE A 70 -17.73 13.62 -4.55
C PHE A 70 -17.00 13.65 -5.91
N ASP A 71 -17.56 14.39 -6.86
CA ASP A 71 -17.09 14.44 -8.26
C ASP A 71 -15.64 14.93 -8.39
N ALA A 72 -15.15 15.76 -7.48
CA ALA A 72 -13.79 16.28 -7.48
C ALA A 72 -12.79 15.34 -6.80
N TYR A 73 -13.21 14.17 -6.28
CA TYR A 73 -12.32 13.23 -5.62
C TYR A 73 -11.17 12.80 -6.53
N LYS A 74 -9.94 12.97 -6.07
CA LYS A 74 -8.69 12.72 -6.84
C LYS A 74 -8.59 13.50 -8.17
N GLY A 75 -9.46 14.51 -8.38
CA GLY A 75 -9.55 15.25 -9.64
C GLY A 75 -8.29 16.06 -10.00
N THR A 76 -7.42 16.36 -9.03
CA THR A 76 -6.14 17.07 -9.24
C THR A 76 -4.95 16.12 -9.38
N ARG A 77 -5.15 14.80 -9.21
CA ARG A 77 -4.06 13.82 -9.37
C ARG A 77 -3.58 13.79 -10.82
N LYS A 78 -2.27 13.88 -10.99
CA LYS A 78 -1.67 13.69 -12.31
C LYS A 78 -1.86 12.23 -12.75
N PRO A 79 -2.05 11.98 -14.05
CA PRO A 79 -2.03 10.61 -14.58
C PRO A 79 -0.73 9.91 -14.19
N MET A 80 -0.82 8.60 -14.04
CA MET A 80 0.35 7.75 -13.83
C MET A 80 1.30 7.87 -15.04
N ASP A 81 2.60 8.02 -14.78
CA ASP A 81 3.62 8.07 -15.82
C ASP A 81 3.53 6.82 -16.71
N GLU A 82 3.70 6.99 -18.01
CA GLU A 82 3.53 5.93 -19.00
C GLU A 82 4.46 4.74 -18.73
N GLU A 83 5.71 5.02 -18.36
CA GLU A 83 6.74 4.03 -18.05
C GLU A 83 6.36 3.21 -16.81
N LEU A 84 5.70 3.83 -15.83
CA LEU A 84 5.18 3.13 -14.66
C LEU A 84 3.94 2.31 -15.03
N ARG A 85 3.05 2.86 -15.85
CA ARG A 85 1.81 2.21 -16.30
C ARG A 85 2.09 0.91 -17.03
N GLN A 86 3.15 0.87 -17.85
CA GLN A 86 3.58 -0.33 -18.57
C GLN A 86 4.09 -1.43 -17.64
N GLN A 87 4.59 -1.08 -16.46
CA GLN A 87 5.12 -2.03 -15.48
C GLN A 87 4.03 -2.69 -14.61
N VAL A 88 2.81 -2.12 -14.55
CA VAL A 88 1.70 -2.69 -13.78
C VAL A 88 1.30 -4.09 -14.27
N PRO A 89 1.04 -4.34 -15.57
CA PRO A 89 0.74 -5.69 -16.05
C PRO A 89 1.92 -6.65 -15.84
N MET A 90 3.16 -6.18 -15.98
CA MET A 90 4.35 -7.02 -15.79
C MET A 90 4.44 -7.57 -14.37
N ILE A 91 4.27 -6.70 -13.34
CA ILE A 91 4.31 -7.18 -11.96
C ILE A 91 3.14 -8.10 -11.63
N LYS A 92 1.94 -7.85 -12.16
CA LYS A 92 0.79 -8.75 -11.97
C LYS A 92 1.01 -10.13 -12.58
N GLU A 93 1.60 -10.19 -13.78
CA GLU A 93 1.97 -11.45 -14.43
C GLU A 93 3.01 -12.22 -13.60
N MET A 94 4.06 -11.54 -13.11
CA MET A 94 5.08 -12.14 -12.26
C MET A 94 4.49 -12.67 -10.95
N LEU A 95 3.67 -11.89 -10.26
CA LEU A 95 3.00 -12.32 -9.03
C LEU A 95 2.11 -13.55 -9.28
N THR A 96 1.38 -13.57 -10.39
CA THR A 96 0.54 -14.71 -10.80
C THR A 96 1.39 -15.95 -11.07
N ALA A 97 2.51 -15.80 -11.79
CA ALA A 97 3.45 -16.89 -12.07
C ALA A 97 4.10 -17.45 -10.79
N MET A 98 4.29 -16.61 -9.78
CA MET A 98 4.76 -16.99 -8.44
C MET A 98 3.67 -17.63 -7.55
N GLY A 99 2.43 -17.73 -8.02
CA GLY A 99 1.31 -18.26 -7.26
C GLY A 99 0.80 -17.30 -6.17
N ILE A 100 1.17 -16.01 -6.22
CA ILE A 100 0.75 -15.00 -5.23
C ILE A 100 -0.66 -14.53 -5.57
N LYS A 101 -1.51 -14.48 -4.55
CA LYS A 101 -2.89 -14.03 -4.70
C LYS A 101 -2.96 -12.53 -4.96
N ILE A 102 -3.53 -12.14 -6.10
CA ILE A 102 -3.90 -10.75 -6.40
C ILE A 102 -5.38 -10.57 -6.10
N VAL A 103 -5.73 -9.45 -5.47
CA VAL A 103 -7.12 -9.07 -5.18
C VAL A 103 -7.38 -7.68 -5.74
N GLU A 104 -8.45 -7.58 -6.51
CA GLU A 104 -8.97 -6.36 -7.10
C GLU A 104 -10.49 -6.35 -6.93
N LYS A 105 -11.07 -5.17 -6.69
CA LYS A 105 -12.51 -5.05 -6.54
C LYS A 105 -13.01 -3.76 -7.21
N GLU A 106 -13.80 -3.89 -8.26
CA GLU A 106 -14.45 -2.76 -8.90
C GLU A 106 -15.31 -1.98 -7.90
N GLY A 107 -15.24 -0.65 -7.96
CA GLY A 107 -15.95 0.26 -7.08
C GLY A 107 -15.26 0.53 -5.73
N TYR A 108 -14.16 -0.14 -5.43
CA TYR A 108 -13.35 0.02 -4.22
C TYR A 108 -11.88 0.26 -4.56
N GLU A 109 -11.16 0.84 -3.63
CA GLU A 109 -9.73 1.06 -3.73
C GLU A 109 -8.94 -0.06 -3.02
N ALA A 110 -7.64 -0.18 -3.32
CA ALA A 110 -6.78 -1.15 -2.66
C ALA A 110 -6.83 -1.01 -1.13
N ASP A 111 -6.87 0.22 -0.61
CA ASP A 111 -6.96 0.50 0.82
C ASP A 111 -8.22 -0.08 1.48
N ASP A 112 -9.37 -0.05 0.77
CA ASP A 112 -10.62 -0.66 1.24
C ASP A 112 -10.48 -2.19 1.35
N ILE A 113 -9.77 -2.78 0.39
CA ILE A 113 -9.48 -4.22 0.37
C ILE A 113 -8.54 -4.58 1.53
N LEU A 114 -7.43 -3.83 1.69
CA LEU A 114 -6.46 -4.04 2.76
C LEU A 114 -7.12 -3.91 4.14
N GLY A 115 -7.91 -2.84 4.36
CA GLY A 115 -8.65 -2.64 5.59
C GLY A 115 -9.66 -3.75 5.87
N THR A 116 -10.39 -4.19 4.85
CA THR A 116 -11.36 -5.28 5.00
C THR A 116 -10.68 -6.60 5.35
N LEU A 117 -9.60 -6.94 4.65
CA LEU A 117 -8.88 -8.19 4.87
C LEU A 117 -8.15 -8.21 6.21
N SER A 118 -7.52 -7.09 6.62
CA SER A 118 -6.82 -7.00 7.91
C SER A 118 -7.77 -7.22 9.09
N VAL A 119 -8.92 -6.52 9.10
CA VAL A 119 -9.93 -6.68 10.16
C VAL A 119 -10.50 -8.10 10.20
N ARG A 120 -10.71 -8.73 9.05
CA ARG A 120 -11.22 -10.11 8.99
C ARG A 120 -10.19 -11.12 9.46
N ALA A 121 -8.92 -10.94 9.09
CA ALA A 121 -7.83 -11.83 9.51
C ALA A 121 -7.57 -11.71 11.03
N GLU A 122 -7.52 -10.48 11.56
CA GLU A 122 -7.39 -10.24 13.01
C GLU A 122 -8.53 -10.91 13.79
N LYS A 123 -9.79 -10.77 13.34
CA LYS A 123 -10.94 -11.45 13.95
C LYS A 123 -10.86 -12.98 13.87
N ALA A 124 -10.16 -13.50 12.89
CA ALA A 124 -9.88 -14.94 12.79
C ALA A 124 -8.69 -15.40 13.64
N GLY A 125 -8.04 -14.50 14.39
CA GLY A 125 -6.91 -14.78 15.26
C GLY A 125 -5.55 -14.82 14.57
N MET A 126 -5.45 -14.20 13.39
CA MET A 126 -4.19 -14.06 12.64
C MET A 126 -3.47 -12.77 13.00
N ASP A 127 -2.14 -12.79 12.94
CA ASP A 127 -1.33 -11.57 12.91
C ASP A 127 -1.24 -11.07 11.47
N VAL A 128 -1.31 -9.74 11.29
CA VAL A 128 -1.34 -9.12 9.96
C VAL A 128 -0.22 -8.10 9.82
N ALA A 129 0.49 -8.10 8.69
CA ALA A 129 1.38 -7.02 8.30
C ALA A 129 0.86 -6.37 7.00
N ILE A 130 0.53 -5.08 7.05
CA ILE A 130 0.12 -4.27 5.90
C ILE A 130 1.33 -3.51 5.40
N ILE A 131 1.68 -3.68 4.13
CA ILE A 131 2.82 -3.05 3.48
C ILE A 131 2.30 -2.00 2.49
N SER A 132 2.45 -0.74 2.82
CA SER A 132 2.07 0.38 1.96
C SER A 132 2.96 1.60 2.21
N GLY A 133 3.06 2.49 1.25
CA GLY A 133 3.65 3.82 1.42
C GLY A 133 2.66 4.84 1.99
N ASP A 134 1.39 4.49 2.03
CA ASP A 134 0.32 5.37 2.47
C ASP A 134 0.18 5.36 4.01
N ARG A 135 0.28 6.56 4.60
CA ARG A 135 0.14 6.74 6.05
C ARG A 135 -1.31 6.71 6.51
N ASP A 136 -2.27 6.84 5.62
CA ASP A 136 -3.68 6.76 5.98
C ASP A 136 -4.06 5.38 6.49
N LEU A 137 -3.31 4.36 6.09
CA LEU A 137 -3.45 3.00 6.63
C LEU A 137 -3.02 2.85 8.09
N LEU A 138 -2.35 3.84 8.70
CA LEU A 138 -2.03 3.83 10.12
C LEU A 138 -3.28 3.74 11.02
N GLN A 139 -4.43 4.17 10.52
CA GLN A 139 -5.72 3.98 11.17
C GLN A 139 -6.09 2.51 11.41
N LEU A 140 -5.46 1.58 10.69
CA LEU A 140 -5.71 0.14 10.77
C LEU A 140 -4.79 -0.55 11.79
N ALA A 141 -3.78 0.15 12.32
CA ALA A 141 -2.82 -0.43 13.24
C ALA A 141 -3.50 -0.86 14.55
N THR A 142 -3.21 -2.11 14.97
CA THR A 142 -3.63 -2.68 16.25
C THR A 142 -2.47 -3.42 16.90
N ASP A 143 -2.70 -4.17 17.96
CA ASP A 143 -1.68 -5.04 18.55
C ASP A 143 -1.41 -6.29 17.68
N HIS A 144 -2.34 -6.64 16.78
CA HIS A 144 -2.24 -7.77 15.85
C HIS A 144 -2.13 -7.33 14.36
N VAL A 145 -2.33 -6.05 14.07
CA VAL A 145 -2.18 -5.49 12.73
C VAL A 145 -1.05 -4.46 12.75
N MET A 146 0.06 -4.80 12.11
CA MET A 146 1.21 -3.91 11.96
C MET A 146 1.19 -3.25 10.59
N VAL A 147 1.29 -1.92 10.52
CA VAL A 147 1.47 -1.18 9.27
C VAL A 147 2.95 -0.94 9.06
N ARG A 148 3.49 -1.38 7.93
CA ARG A 148 4.90 -1.30 7.58
C ARG A 148 5.09 -0.41 6.37
N ILE A 149 5.82 0.70 6.56
CA ILE A 149 6.03 1.72 5.55
C ILE A 149 7.47 1.66 5.04
N PRO A 150 7.71 1.14 3.82
CA PRO A 150 9.04 1.16 3.22
C PRO A 150 9.49 2.61 2.97
N LYS A 151 10.74 2.91 3.26
CA LYS A 151 11.42 4.17 2.94
C LYS A 151 12.66 3.89 2.12
N THR A 152 12.75 4.48 0.94
CA THR A 152 13.96 4.42 0.13
C THR A 152 14.98 5.42 0.67
N LYS A 153 16.14 4.94 1.08
CA LYS A 153 17.32 5.73 1.45
C LYS A 153 18.46 5.47 0.46
N LYS A 154 19.46 6.34 0.45
CA LYS A 154 20.68 6.14 -0.37
C LYS A 154 21.39 4.80 -0.08
N THR A 155 21.22 4.28 1.14
CA THR A 155 21.81 3.03 1.63
C THR A 155 20.94 1.80 1.43
N GLY A 156 19.74 1.95 0.82
CA GLY A 156 18.78 0.85 0.61
C GLY A 156 17.39 1.14 1.16
N THR A 157 16.54 0.13 1.20
CA THR A 157 15.17 0.25 1.72
C THR A 157 15.16 -0.02 3.23
N GLU A 158 14.76 0.97 4.00
CA GLU A 158 14.39 0.87 5.42
C GLU A 158 12.88 0.72 5.55
N ILE A 159 12.40 0.01 6.57
CA ILE A 159 10.97 -0.19 6.81
C ILE A 159 10.64 0.36 8.19
N GLU A 160 9.75 1.34 8.26
CA GLU A 160 9.16 1.79 9.52
C GLU A 160 7.98 0.89 9.88
N ASN A 161 7.91 0.47 11.13
CA ASN A 161 6.84 -0.38 11.65
C ASN A 161 5.94 0.45 12.58
N TYR A 162 4.64 0.21 12.50
CA TYR A 162 3.65 0.90 13.32
C TYR A 162 2.61 -0.08 13.81
N ASN A 163 2.59 -0.33 15.12
CA ASN A 163 1.48 -0.89 15.87
C ASN A 163 0.73 0.23 16.60
N THR A 164 -0.22 -0.09 17.47
CA THR A 164 -0.96 0.90 18.26
C THR A 164 -0.02 1.83 19.04
N ALA A 165 0.98 1.28 19.73
CA ALA A 165 1.89 2.05 20.58
C ALA A 165 2.77 3.01 19.75
N ASP A 166 3.27 2.55 18.60
CA ASP A 166 4.11 3.36 17.71
C ASP A 166 3.33 4.55 17.11
N VAL A 167 2.04 4.35 16.80
CA VAL A 167 1.16 5.44 16.34
C VAL A 167 0.96 6.47 17.43
N ILE A 168 0.67 6.03 18.66
CA ILE A 168 0.50 6.93 19.82
C ILE A 168 1.79 7.68 20.11
N GLU A 169 2.92 7.00 20.14
CA GLU A 169 4.23 7.64 20.40
C GLU A 169 4.54 8.72 19.36
N LYS A 170 4.28 8.44 18.10
CA LYS A 170 4.66 9.35 17.02
C LYS A 170 3.69 10.50 16.78
N TYR A 171 2.38 10.26 16.93
CA TYR A 171 1.33 11.22 16.57
C TYR A 171 0.54 11.74 17.76
N GLY A 172 0.69 11.19 18.96
CA GLY A 172 -0.01 11.61 20.17
C GLY A 172 -1.49 11.18 20.21
N VAL A 173 -1.92 10.33 19.27
CA VAL A 173 -3.30 9.87 19.12
C VAL A 173 -3.33 8.37 18.85
N THR A 174 -4.45 7.72 19.19
CA THR A 174 -4.66 6.31 18.83
C THR A 174 -4.88 6.16 17.31
N PRO A 175 -4.67 4.95 16.74
CA PRO A 175 -4.98 4.69 15.32
C PRO A 175 -6.40 5.09 14.93
N LYS A 176 -7.37 4.92 15.82
CA LYS A 176 -8.76 5.32 15.58
C LYS A 176 -8.93 6.84 15.55
N GLU A 177 -8.31 7.56 16.47
CA GLU A 177 -8.32 9.04 16.52
C GLU A 177 -7.49 9.65 15.39
N PHE A 178 -6.56 8.88 14.79
CA PHE A 178 -5.80 9.32 13.63
C PHE A 178 -6.71 9.64 12.43
N ILE A 179 -7.89 9.02 12.35
CA ILE A 179 -8.92 9.34 11.36
C ILE A 179 -9.36 10.80 11.50
N ASP A 180 -9.60 11.27 12.73
CA ASP A 180 -10.01 12.65 13.00
C ASP A 180 -8.89 13.63 12.70
N VAL A 181 -7.64 13.26 13.01
CA VAL A 181 -6.45 14.06 12.65
C VAL A 181 -6.38 14.24 11.13
N LYS A 182 -6.54 13.16 10.36
CA LYS A 182 -6.54 13.23 8.90
C LYS A 182 -7.72 14.02 8.36
N ALA A 183 -8.89 13.84 8.96
CA ALA A 183 -10.09 14.61 8.63
C ALA A 183 -9.88 16.12 8.84
N LEU A 184 -9.22 16.54 9.90
CA LEU A 184 -8.95 17.96 10.20
C LEU A 184 -7.81 18.54 9.35
N GLN A 185 -6.79 17.74 9.02
CA GLN A 185 -5.67 18.20 8.18
C GLN A 185 -6.03 18.33 6.71
N GLY A 186 -7.04 17.57 6.25
CA GLY A 186 -7.34 17.41 4.84
C GLY A 186 -6.27 16.59 4.10
N ASP A 187 -6.53 16.34 2.83
CA ASP A 187 -5.58 15.72 1.93
C ASP A 187 -5.53 16.49 0.61
N THR A 188 -4.43 17.21 0.40
CA THR A 188 -4.25 18.02 -0.83
C THR A 188 -4.07 17.14 -2.06
N SER A 189 -3.64 15.89 -1.91
CA SER A 189 -3.49 14.94 -3.02
C SER A 189 -4.82 14.41 -3.52
N ASP A 190 -5.83 14.38 -2.65
CA ASP A 190 -7.17 13.88 -2.95
C ASP A 190 -8.21 15.01 -3.13
N THR A 191 -7.74 16.26 -3.21
CA THR A 191 -8.60 17.46 -3.40
C THR A 191 -9.53 17.71 -2.20
N VAL A 192 -9.22 17.14 -1.04
CA VAL A 192 -10.00 17.35 0.19
C VAL A 192 -9.36 18.49 0.98
N SER A 193 -9.95 19.69 0.94
CA SER A 193 -9.52 20.84 1.75
C SER A 193 -10.55 21.15 2.82
N TYR A 194 -10.11 21.25 4.07
CA TYR A 194 -10.97 21.55 5.24
C TYR A 194 -10.93 23.01 5.68
N THR A 195 -10.51 23.91 4.83
CA THR A 195 -10.52 25.35 5.13
C THR A 195 -11.83 26.01 4.75
N HIS A 196 -12.94 25.51 5.27
CA HIS A 196 -14.22 26.25 5.26
C HIS A 196 -15.01 25.97 6.53
#